data_072ad4cd040b173e2b8b6f9008d21016
#
_entry.id   072ad4cd040b173e2b8b6f9008d21016
#
_cell.length_a   1.000
_cell.length_b   1.000
_cell.length_c   1.000
_cell.angle_alpha   90.00
_cell.angle_beta   90.00
_cell.angle_gamma   90.00
#
_symmetry.space_group_name_H-M   'P 1'
#
loop_
_entity.id
_entity.type
_entity.pdbx_description
1 polymer ?
#
loop_
_entity_poly.entity_id
_entity_poly.type
_entity_poly.pdbx_seq_one_letter_code
_entity_poly.pdbx_strand_id
1 'polypeptide(L)' 'MSARIEDVARQAGVSTATVSRVLSGKPYVSAAVRQRVLDAIGDLNY' A
#
# COMPACT_ATOMS: atom_id res chain seq x y z
N MET A 1 11.24 -4.48 -14.35
CA MET A 1 10.10 -3.57 -14.44
C MET A 1 9.80 -2.99 -13.07
N SER A 2 9.42 -1.72 -13.02
CA SER A 2 9.10 -1.11 -11.75
C SER A 2 7.70 -1.49 -11.31
N ALA A 3 7.52 -1.64 -10.00
CA ALA A 3 6.21 -1.89 -9.43
C ALA A 3 5.36 -0.61 -9.54
N ARG A 4 4.06 -0.79 -9.67
CA ARG A 4 3.10 0.31 -9.73
C ARG A 4 2.21 0.27 -8.50
N ILE A 5 1.49 1.36 -8.26
CA ILE A 5 0.56 1.42 -7.13
C ILE A 5 -0.48 0.28 -7.20
N GLU A 6 -0.87 -0.10 -8.41
CA GLU A 6 -1.80 -1.23 -8.62
C GLU A 6 -1.21 -2.54 -8.12
N ASP A 7 0.09 -2.74 -8.33
CA ASP A 7 0.78 -3.93 -7.85
C ASP A 7 0.83 -3.96 -6.33
N VAL A 8 1.11 -2.81 -5.71
CA VAL A 8 1.12 -2.68 -4.26
C VAL A 8 -0.27 -3.00 -3.69
N ALA A 9 -1.31 -2.43 -4.30
CA ALA A 9 -2.68 -2.66 -3.86
C ALA A 9 -3.06 -4.13 -3.93
N ARG A 10 -2.69 -4.80 -5.02
CA ARG A 10 -2.96 -6.23 -5.21
C ARG A 10 -2.22 -7.07 -4.18
N GLN A 11 -0.94 -6.78 -3.97
CA GLN A 11 -0.11 -7.49 -3.01
C GLN A 11 -0.65 -7.32 -1.59
N ALA A 12 -1.09 -6.12 -1.25
CA ALA A 12 -1.60 -5.80 0.07
C ALA A 12 -3.07 -6.24 0.26
N GLY A 13 -3.78 -6.56 -0.82
CA GLY A 13 -5.18 -6.93 -0.76
C GLY A 13 -6.10 -5.76 -0.47
N VAL A 14 -5.75 -4.58 -0.96
CA VAL A 14 -6.53 -3.34 -0.74
C VAL A 14 -6.70 -2.60 -2.07
N SER A 15 -7.46 -1.51 -2.05
CA SER A 15 -7.64 -0.68 -3.25
C SER A 15 -6.45 0.26 -3.44
N THR A 16 -6.28 0.75 -4.67
CA THR A 16 -5.24 1.75 -4.96
C THR A 16 -5.47 3.03 -4.15
N ALA A 17 -6.73 3.38 -3.90
CA ALA A 17 -7.07 4.53 -3.06
C ALA A 17 -6.52 4.36 -1.65
N THR A 18 -6.61 3.14 -1.10
CA THR A 18 -6.09 2.85 0.22
C THR A 18 -4.56 2.98 0.25
N VAL A 19 -3.88 2.48 -0.78
CA VAL A 19 -2.42 2.64 -0.88
C VAL A 19 -2.06 4.12 -0.91
N SER A 20 -2.78 4.91 -1.68
CA SER A 20 -2.55 6.35 -1.78
C SER A 20 -2.70 7.04 -0.42
N ARG A 21 -3.73 6.65 0.35
CA ARG A 21 -3.96 7.20 1.69
C ARG A 21 -2.80 6.88 2.63
N VAL A 22 -2.29 5.66 2.59
CA VAL A 22 -1.16 5.25 3.42
C VAL A 22 0.07 6.09 3.06
N LEU A 23 0.35 6.24 1.78
CA LEU A 23 1.50 7.02 1.32
C LEU A 23 1.38 8.50 1.67
N SER A 24 0.14 9.01 1.72
CA SER A 24 -0.12 10.41 2.08
C SER A 24 -0.17 10.64 3.59
N GLY A 25 -0.07 9.59 4.38
CA GLY A 25 -0.11 9.71 5.85
C GLY A 25 -1.48 10.04 6.40
N LYS A 26 -2.55 9.65 5.71
CA LYS A 26 -3.91 9.94 6.17
C LYS A 26 -4.24 9.14 7.44
N PRO A 27 -4.92 9.77 8.42
CA PRO A 27 -5.14 9.14 9.74
C PRO A 27 -6.25 8.09 9.79
N TYR A 28 -7.07 7.95 8.75
CA TYR A 28 -8.18 7.00 8.79
C TYR A 28 -7.85 5.62 8.23
N VAL A 29 -6.59 5.32 8.06
CA VAL A 29 -6.15 3.99 7.67
C VAL A 29 -5.78 3.23 8.94
N SER A 30 -6.33 2.02 9.11
CA SER A 30 -6.03 1.22 10.29
C SER A 30 -4.56 0.80 10.30
N ALA A 31 -4.03 0.52 11.48
CA ALA A 31 -2.64 0.09 11.62
C ALA A 31 -2.40 -1.22 10.86
N ALA A 32 -3.37 -2.13 10.85
CA ALA A 32 -3.26 -3.40 10.14
C ALA A 32 -3.15 -3.19 8.64
N VAL A 33 -4.00 -2.32 8.08
CA VAL A 33 -3.96 -2.01 6.65
C VAL A 33 -2.67 -1.29 6.28
N ARG A 34 -2.25 -0.34 7.11
CA ARG A 34 -1.00 0.38 6.87
C ARG A 34 0.17 -0.60 6.80
N GLN A 35 0.22 -1.55 7.73
CA GLN A 35 1.31 -2.52 7.76
C GLN A 35 1.32 -3.39 6.51
N ARG A 36 0.13 -3.83 6.04
CA ARG A 36 0.03 -4.61 4.81
C ARG A 36 0.58 -3.84 3.61
N VAL A 37 0.24 -2.56 3.52
CA VAL A 37 0.71 -1.72 2.42
C VAL A 37 2.22 -1.52 2.50
N LEU A 38 2.74 -1.25 3.70
CA LEU A 38 4.18 -1.05 3.89
C LEU A 38 4.96 -2.33 3.55
N ASP A 39 4.44 -3.49 3.95
CA ASP A 39 5.06 -4.77 3.62
C ASP A 39 5.07 -4.99 2.11
N ALA A 40 3.97 -4.68 1.43
CA ALA A 40 3.89 -4.81 -0.02
C ALA A 40 4.87 -3.86 -0.71
N ILE A 41 5.00 -2.64 -0.21
CA ILE A 41 5.97 -1.68 -0.74
C ILE A 41 7.39 -2.22 -0.63
N GLY A 42 7.73 -2.80 0.51
CA GLY A 42 9.03 -3.40 0.72
C GLY A 42 9.28 -4.60 -0.19
N ASP A 43 8.29 -5.49 -0.30
CA ASP A 43 8.38 -6.70 -1.13
C ASP A 43 8.55 -6.38 -2.61
N LEU A 44 7.84 -5.36 -3.09
CA LEU A 44 7.86 -4.98 -4.50
C LEU A 44 8.91 -3.91 -4.81
N ASN A 45 9.58 -3.42 -3.79
CA ASN A 45 10.57 -2.35 -3.94
C ASN A 45 9.96 -1.11 -4.61
N TYR A 46 8.77 -0.76 -4.19
CA TYR A 46 8.02 0.37 -4.78
C TYR A 46 8.52 1.74 -4.25
#